data_9b56d1f3d40d36101b52785dcfc343a4
#
_entry.id   9b56d1f3d40d36101b52785dcfc343a4
#
_cell.length_a   1.000
_cell.length_b   1.000
_cell.length_c   1.000
_cell.angle_alpha   90.00
_cell.angle_beta   90.00
_cell.angle_gamma   90.00
#
_symmetry.space_group_name_H-M   'P 1'
#
loop_
_entity.id
_entity.type
_entity.pdbx_description
1 polymer ?
#
loop_
_entity_poly.entity_id
_entity_poly.type
_entity_poly.pdbx_seq_one_letter_code
_entity_poly.pdbx_strand_id
1 'polypeptide(L)' 'MDIRDIELIEAVHRTGSLSKACGELSISQPTLSKRLARLERTLGAELFFRYSTGLVATPVADYVLCLLYTSDAADE' A
#
# COMPACT_ATOMS: atom_id res chain seq x y z
N MET A 1 -7.99 -1.06 9.53
CA MET A 1 -7.46 -0.38 8.33
C MET A 1 -8.44 0.69 7.92
N ASP A 2 -7.96 1.92 7.78
CA ASP A 2 -8.84 3.02 7.39
C ASP A 2 -8.48 3.54 6.01
N ILE A 3 -9.14 4.61 5.59
CA ILE A 3 -8.97 5.16 4.23
C ILE A 3 -7.54 5.61 3.97
N ARG A 4 -6.85 6.10 5.00
CA ARG A 4 -5.46 6.54 4.83
C ARG A 4 -4.53 5.38 4.56
N ASP A 5 -4.80 4.24 5.20
CA ASP A 5 -4.02 3.03 4.96
C ASP A 5 -4.21 2.55 3.53
N ILE A 6 -5.44 2.63 3.05
CA ILE A 6 -5.78 2.24 1.70
C ILE A 6 -5.07 3.16 0.70
N GLU A 7 -5.09 4.46 0.95
CA GLU A 7 -4.42 5.42 0.09
C GLU A 7 -2.92 5.17 0.05
N LEU A 8 -2.34 4.79 1.18
CA LEU A 8 -0.93 4.48 1.26
C LEU A 8 -0.59 3.27 0.41
N ILE A 9 -1.36 2.20 0.56
CA ILE A 9 -1.14 0.98 -0.22
C ILE A 9 -1.29 1.27 -1.71
N GLU A 10 -2.31 2.00 -2.06
CA GLU A 10 -2.59 2.32 -3.46
C GLU A 10 -1.46 3.17 -4.06
N ALA A 11 -0.98 4.16 -3.33
CA ALA A 11 0.09 5.03 -3.82
C ALA A 11 1.38 4.25 -4.04
N VAL A 12 1.75 3.39 -3.10
CA VAL A 12 2.95 2.57 -3.22
C VAL A 12 2.79 1.56 -4.36
N HIS A 13 1.60 0.98 -4.48
CA HIS A 13 1.32 0.01 -5.54
C HIS A 13 1.47 0.65 -6.92
N ARG A 14 0.91 1.83 -7.08
CA ARG A 14 0.90 2.51 -8.37
C ARG A 14 2.27 3.06 -8.76
N THR A 15 2.99 3.63 -7.80
CA THR A 15 4.29 4.24 -8.10
C THR A 15 5.43 3.24 -8.08
N GLY A 16 5.31 2.19 -7.29
CA GLY A 16 6.40 1.23 -7.12
C GLY A 16 7.60 1.82 -6.40
N SER A 17 7.43 2.93 -5.69
CA SER A 17 8.53 3.64 -5.06
C SER A 17 8.06 4.32 -3.79
N LEU A 18 8.83 4.12 -2.69
CA LEU A 18 8.51 4.81 -1.45
C LEU A 18 8.67 6.31 -1.59
N SER A 19 9.72 6.75 -2.28
CA SER A 19 9.97 8.18 -2.49
C SER A 19 8.81 8.86 -3.21
N LYS A 20 8.34 8.24 -4.28
CA LYS A 20 7.26 8.82 -5.07
C LYS A 20 5.96 8.81 -4.27
N ALA A 21 5.71 7.72 -3.55
CA ALA A 21 4.51 7.63 -2.73
C ALA A 21 4.52 8.69 -1.64
N CYS A 22 5.67 8.93 -1.02
CA CYS A 22 5.80 9.97 -0.01
C CYS A 22 5.45 11.34 -0.59
N GLY A 23 5.91 11.61 -1.80
CA GLY A 23 5.60 12.87 -2.46
C GLY A 23 4.11 13.04 -2.68
N GLU A 24 3.44 11.99 -3.09
CA GLU A 24 2.00 12.06 -3.32
C GLU A 24 1.20 12.20 -2.04
N LEU A 25 1.66 11.53 -0.98
CA LEU A 25 0.94 11.53 0.30
C LEU A 25 1.37 12.68 1.21
N SER A 26 2.39 13.43 0.83
CA SER A 26 2.91 14.55 1.60
C SER A 26 3.37 14.13 2.99
N ILE A 27 4.03 12.98 3.08
CA ILE A 27 4.61 12.49 4.33
C ILE A 27 6.06 12.14 4.11
N SER A 28 6.81 12.02 5.19
CA SER A 28 8.22 11.66 5.11
C SER A 28 8.36 10.17 4.84
N GLN A 29 9.51 9.80 4.25
CA GLN A 29 9.77 8.39 3.96
C GLN A 29 9.81 7.52 5.21
N PRO A 30 10.45 7.96 6.32
CA PRO A 30 10.40 7.16 7.55
C PRO A 30 8.97 6.94 8.06
N THR A 31 8.12 7.96 7.95
CA THR A 31 6.74 7.84 8.37
C THR A 31 6.00 6.81 7.53
N LEU A 32 6.19 6.86 6.22
CA LEU A 32 5.55 5.92 5.32
C LEU A 32 6.02 4.50 5.59
N SER A 33 7.33 4.32 5.78
CA SER A 33 7.88 2.99 6.08
C SER A 33 7.30 2.41 7.36
N LYS A 34 7.17 3.24 8.39
CA LYS A 34 6.61 2.79 9.66
C LYS A 34 5.15 2.37 9.51
N ARG A 35 4.39 3.18 8.78
CA ARG A 35 2.98 2.87 8.55
C ARG A 35 2.82 1.58 7.76
N LEU A 36 3.65 1.42 6.73
CA LEU A 36 3.61 0.23 5.91
C LEU A 36 3.93 -1.01 6.74
N ALA A 37 5.00 -0.93 7.55
CA ALA A 37 5.38 -2.05 8.40
C ALA A 37 4.28 -2.40 9.39
N ARG A 38 3.59 -1.38 9.90
CA ARG A 38 2.50 -1.59 10.85
C ARG A 38 1.34 -2.30 10.18
N LEU A 39 1.01 -1.90 8.95
CA LEU A 39 -0.05 -2.55 8.20
C LEU A 39 0.28 -4.00 7.92
N GLU A 40 1.53 -4.27 7.52
CA GLU A 40 1.95 -5.63 7.24
C GLU A 40 1.88 -6.48 8.50
N ARG A 41 2.24 -5.91 9.64
CA ARG A 41 2.15 -6.62 10.90
C ARG A 41 0.72 -6.92 11.26
N THR A 42 -0.17 -5.96 11.07
CA THR A 42 -1.59 -6.13 11.35
C THR A 42 -2.21 -7.21 10.48
N LEU A 43 -1.81 -7.25 9.22
CA LEU A 43 -2.35 -8.23 8.27
C LEU A 43 -1.66 -9.59 8.40
N GLY A 44 -0.49 -9.62 9.03
CA GLY A 44 0.27 -10.85 9.15
C GLY A 44 0.90 -11.30 7.84
N ALA A 45 1.10 -10.37 6.91
CA ALA A 45 1.68 -10.69 5.61
C ALA A 45 2.31 -9.45 5.01
N GLU A 46 3.28 -9.66 4.13
CA GLU A 46 3.92 -8.56 3.44
C GLU A 46 3.05 -8.03 2.32
N LEU A 47 2.99 -6.72 2.21
CA LEU A 47 2.25 -6.07 1.12
C LEU A 47 3.14 -5.82 -0.08
N PHE A 48 4.43 -5.62 0.13
CA PHE A 48 5.35 -5.31 -0.97
C PHE A 48 6.67 -6.02 -0.78
N PHE A 49 7.20 -6.54 -1.88
CA PHE A 49 8.57 -7.04 -1.93
C PHE A 49 9.49 -5.86 -2.20
N ARG A 50 10.62 -5.81 -1.53
CA ARG A 50 11.57 -4.71 -1.64
C ARG A 50 12.77 -5.14 -2.45
N TYR A 51 12.96 -4.46 -3.58
CA TYR A 51 14.09 -4.68 -4.46
C TYR A 51 14.90 -3.40 -4.59
N SER A 52 16.12 -3.51 -5.06
CA SER A 52 16.96 -2.33 -5.29
C SER A 52 16.35 -1.40 -6.33
N THR A 53 15.55 -1.93 -7.22
CA THR A 53 14.91 -1.15 -8.29
C THR A 53 13.55 -0.58 -7.89
N GLY A 54 13.05 -0.94 -6.71
CA GLY A 54 11.76 -0.43 -6.25
C GLY A 54 10.97 -1.48 -5.51
N LEU A 55 9.67 -1.24 -5.39
CA LEU A 55 8.76 -2.12 -4.67
C LEU A 55 7.82 -2.80 -5.67
N VAL A 56 7.55 -4.08 -5.39
CA VAL A 56 6.60 -4.85 -6.20
C VAL A 56 5.52 -5.38 -5.27
N ALA A 57 4.26 -5.18 -5.64
CA ALA A 57 3.15 -5.61 -4.83
C ALA A 57 3.11 -7.14 -4.72
N THR A 58 2.83 -7.60 -3.50
CA THR A 58 2.58 -9.03 -3.28
C THR A 58 1.13 -9.32 -3.64
N PRO A 59 0.74 -10.61 -3.79
CA PRO A 59 -0.67 -10.94 -4.01
C PRO A 59 -1.57 -10.43 -2.89
N VAL A 60 -1.03 -10.27 -1.67
CA VAL A 60 -1.81 -9.75 -0.56
C VAL A 60 -2.23 -8.30 -0.83
N ALA A 61 -1.30 -7.47 -1.34
CA ALA A 61 -1.62 -6.09 -1.66
C ALA A 61 -2.68 -6.02 -2.75
N ASP A 62 -2.52 -6.83 -3.79
CA ASP A 62 -3.51 -6.88 -4.86
C ASP A 62 -4.87 -7.31 -4.33
N TYR A 63 -4.90 -8.28 -3.45
CA TYR A 63 -6.13 -8.78 -2.86
C TYR A 63 -6.83 -7.70 -2.05
N VAL A 64 -6.07 -6.99 -1.21
CA VAL A 64 -6.63 -5.94 -0.37
C VAL A 64 -7.23 -4.83 -1.23
N LEU A 65 -6.50 -4.38 -2.23
CA LEU A 65 -7.00 -3.33 -3.12
C LEU A 65 -8.19 -3.82 -3.93
N CYS A 66 -8.15 -5.06 -4.35
CA CYS A 66 -9.25 -5.64 -5.12
C CYS A 66 -10.54 -5.71 -4.29
N LEU A 67 -10.43 -6.09 -3.02
CA LEU A 67 -11.58 -6.15 -2.14
C LEU A 67 -12.22 -4.77 -1.98
N LEU A 68 -11.41 -3.74 -1.86
CA LEU A 68 -11.92 -2.38 -1.65
C LEU A 68 -12.63 -1.87 -2.88
N TYR A 69 -12.03 -2.06 -4.04
CA TYR A 69 -12.65 -1.61 -5.29
C TYR A 69 -13.83 -2.49 -5.67
N THR A 70 -13.73 -3.77 -5.39
CA THR A 70 -14.81 -4.70 -5.72
C THR A 70 -16.05 -4.40 -4.90
N SER A 71 -15.86 -3.95 -3.66
CA SER A 71 -17.00 -3.58 -2.83
C SER A 71 -17.84 -2.49 -3.49
N ASP A 72 -17.18 -1.52 -4.10
CA ASP A 72 -17.88 -0.47 -4.82
C ASP A 72 -18.56 -1.01 -6.06
N ALA A 73 -17.89 -1.87 -6.77
CA ALA A 73 -18.44 -2.44 -8.00
C ALA A 73 -19.61 -3.37 -7.71
N ALA A 74 -19.57 -4.04 -6.58
CA ALA A 74 -20.61 -5.00 -6.23
C ALA A 74 -21.94 -4.34 -5.95
N ASP A 75 -21.95 -3.04 -5.78
CA ASP A 75 -23.18 -2.31 -5.54
C ASP A 75 -24.10 -2.23 -6.75
N GLU A 76 -23.59 -2.59 -7.88
CA GLU A 76 -24.44 -2.58 -9.08
C GLU A 76 -25.54 -3.63 -9.04
#